data_6e206e048395a1b4f242eee88a96a44b
#
_entry.id   6e206e048395a1b4f242eee88a96a44b
#
_cell.length_a   1.000
_cell.length_b   1.000
_cell.length_c   1.000
_cell.angle_alpha   90.00
_cell.angle_beta   90.00
_cell.angle_gamma   90.00
#
_symmetry.space_group_name_H-M   'P 1'
#
loop_
_entity.id
_entity.type
_entity.pdbx_description
1 polymer ?
#
loop_
_entity_poly.entity_id
_entity_poly.type
_entity_poly.pdbx_seq_one_letter_code
_entity_poly.pdbx_strand_id
1 'polypeptide(L)'
;MEQEAETMTLEKHVIDTVKEWQTKIGTDDAGVRLYYPKVSMCGYLKLPVEEDSEKICQEAEAYFEENVPELGPVTVTEKTDRFCVFVSPEGCDYINREIPVSEFLEGFLKVLKTQDMQQVRAYFEAFAKAHGTTVCEEDDEEDLGTVLSFADKDVEPYLYCVTDDQFGITYHRFTKDDFDTI
;
A
#
# COMPACT_ATOMS: atom_id res chain seq x y z
N MET A 1 22.40 -12.79 -13.46
CA MET A 1 20.94 -12.76 -13.64
C MET A 1 20.45 -11.75 -12.62
N GLU A 2 20.17 -10.55 -13.08
CA GLU A 2 19.47 -9.54 -12.26
C GLU A 2 18.08 -10.09 -12.05
N GLN A 3 17.71 -10.42 -10.80
CA GLN A 3 16.31 -10.59 -10.44
C GLN A 3 15.70 -9.20 -10.58
N GLU A 4 14.87 -9.01 -11.61
CA GLU A 4 13.98 -7.85 -11.64
C GLU A 4 13.13 -7.94 -10.37
N ALA A 5 13.30 -6.96 -9.48
CA ALA A 5 12.41 -6.80 -8.34
C ALA A 5 10.97 -6.78 -8.88
N GLU A 6 10.10 -7.60 -8.32
CA GLU A 6 8.72 -7.69 -8.75
C GLU A 6 8.09 -6.31 -8.58
N THR A 7 7.90 -5.60 -9.69
CA THR A 7 7.36 -4.25 -9.67
C THR A 7 5.96 -4.29 -9.05
N MET A 8 5.67 -3.43 -8.08
CA MET A 8 4.35 -3.32 -7.47
C MET A 8 3.29 -3.12 -8.55
N THR A 9 2.28 -3.99 -8.58
CA THR A 9 1.17 -3.91 -9.52
C THR A 9 -0.03 -3.20 -8.91
N LEU A 10 -0.92 -2.66 -9.74
CA LEU A 10 -2.09 -1.91 -9.28
C LEU A 10 -3.01 -2.78 -8.42
N GLU A 11 -3.30 -4.01 -8.87
CA GLU A 11 -4.16 -4.93 -8.13
C GLU A 11 -3.56 -5.32 -6.77
N LYS A 12 -2.24 -5.57 -6.74
CA LYS A 12 -1.56 -5.87 -5.49
C LYS A 12 -1.64 -4.70 -4.52
N HIS A 13 -1.39 -3.48 -4.99
CA HIS A 13 -1.46 -2.28 -4.16
C HIS A 13 -2.88 -2.06 -3.60
N VAL A 14 -3.92 -2.23 -4.42
CA VAL A 14 -5.32 -2.11 -4.00
C VAL A 14 -5.66 -3.18 -2.96
N ILE A 15 -5.34 -4.44 -3.23
CA ILE A 15 -5.62 -5.56 -2.33
C ILE A 15 -4.91 -5.37 -0.97
N ASP A 16 -3.62 -5.05 -1.00
CA ASP A 16 -2.82 -4.86 0.21
C ASP A 16 -3.34 -3.67 1.05
N THR A 17 -3.78 -2.60 0.39
CA THR A 17 -4.32 -1.42 1.08
C THR A 17 -5.68 -1.71 1.71
N VAL A 18 -6.58 -2.40 1.01
CA VAL A 18 -7.85 -2.83 1.58
C VAL A 18 -7.63 -3.79 2.74
N LYS A 19 -6.70 -4.75 2.60
CA LYS A 19 -6.36 -5.71 3.67
C LYS A 19 -5.78 -5.03 4.90
N GLU A 20 -4.94 -4.03 4.71
CA GLU A 20 -4.42 -3.21 5.81
C GLU A 20 -5.55 -2.51 6.57
N TRP A 21 -6.48 -1.87 5.86
CA TRP A 21 -7.64 -1.23 6.47
C TRP A 21 -8.50 -2.21 7.26
N GLN A 22 -8.82 -3.36 6.67
CA GLN A 22 -9.57 -4.41 7.35
C GLN A 22 -8.87 -4.89 8.64
N THR A 23 -7.55 -4.95 8.62
CA THR A 23 -6.77 -5.37 9.79
C THR A 23 -6.76 -4.31 10.90
N LYS A 24 -6.78 -3.02 10.53
CA LYS A 24 -6.77 -1.89 11.47
C LYS A 24 -8.14 -1.62 12.10
N ILE A 25 -9.18 -1.59 11.28
CA ILE A 25 -10.50 -1.07 11.68
C ILE A 25 -11.64 -2.09 11.51
N GLY A 26 -11.35 -3.26 10.96
CA GLY A 26 -12.35 -4.26 10.63
C GLY A 26 -12.94 -4.12 9.23
N THR A 27 -13.89 -4.99 8.92
CA THR A 27 -14.61 -4.97 7.63
C THR A 27 -15.76 -3.97 7.65
N ASP A 28 -15.98 -3.29 6.51
CA ASP A 28 -17.10 -2.38 6.28
C ASP A 28 -17.98 -2.94 5.14
N ASP A 29 -19.28 -2.94 5.36
CA ASP A 29 -20.29 -3.38 4.36
C ASP A 29 -20.49 -2.35 3.24
N ALA A 30 -19.86 -1.18 3.30
CA ALA A 30 -19.99 -0.10 2.33
C ALA A 30 -19.01 -0.18 1.13
N GLY A 31 -18.07 -1.13 1.16
CA GLY A 31 -16.96 -1.15 0.20
C GLY A 31 -15.90 -0.08 0.51
N VAL A 32 -14.80 -0.10 -0.24
CA VAL A 32 -13.65 0.77 0.01
C VAL A 32 -13.36 1.66 -1.21
N ARG A 33 -13.01 2.93 -0.95
CA ARG A 33 -12.60 3.90 -1.96
C ARG A 33 -11.14 4.29 -1.74
N LEU A 34 -10.32 4.03 -2.76
CA LEU A 34 -8.92 4.41 -2.77
C LEU A 34 -8.70 5.52 -3.80
N TYR A 35 -7.80 6.45 -3.49
CA TYR A 35 -7.55 7.60 -4.35
C TYR A 35 -6.11 7.61 -4.84
N TYR A 36 -5.93 7.66 -6.15
CA TYR A 36 -4.64 7.65 -6.82
C TYR A 36 -4.43 8.94 -7.61
N PRO A 37 -3.29 9.62 -7.46
CA PRO A 37 -2.89 10.68 -8.38
C PRO A 37 -2.84 10.17 -9.83
N LYS A 38 -3.07 11.06 -10.79
CA LYS A 38 -3.05 10.68 -12.21
C LYS A 38 -1.71 10.05 -12.62
N VAL A 39 -0.61 10.60 -12.11
CA VAL A 39 0.74 10.09 -12.40
C VAL A 39 0.88 8.63 -11.94
N SER A 40 0.47 8.32 -10.71
CA SER A 40 0.55 6.96 -10.16
C SER A 40 -0.35 5.99 -10.95
N MET A 41 -1.59 6.39 -11.26
CA MET A 41 -2.50 5.54 -12.03
C MET A 41 -1.94 5.25 -13.44
N CYS A 42 -1.44 6.27 -14.14
CA CYS A 42 -0.79 6.10 -15.44
C CYS A 42 0.46 5.22 -15.35
N GLY A 43 1.25 5.36 -14.29
CA GLY A 43 2.43 4.52 -14.04
C GLY A 43 2.06 3.04 -13.92
N TYR A 44 1.07 2.70 -13.11
CA TYR A 44 0.58 1.31 -12.96
C TYR A 44 0.04 0.73 -14.28
N LEU A 45 -0.71 1.53 -15.05
CA LEU A 45 -1.31 1.11 -16.31
C LEU A 45 -0.36 1.21 -17.50
N LYS A 46 0.86 1.74 -17.31
CA LYS A 46 1.84 2.02 -18.37
C LYS A 46 1.29 2.93 -19.47
N LEU A 47 0.49 3.90 -19.08
CA LEU A 47 -0.11 4.93 -19.95
C LEU A 47 0.67 6.25 -19.84
N PRO A 48 0.67 7.10 -20.89
CA PRO A 48 1.19 8.44 -20.78
C PRO A 48 0.34 9.31 -19.86
N VAL A 49 0.96 10.24 -19.13
CA VAL A 49 0.25 11.11 -18.15
C VAL A 49 -0.73 12.06 -18.86
N GLU A 50 -0.51 12.35 -20.15
CA GLU A 50 -1.38 13.17 -20.99
C GLU A 50 -2.61 12.42 -21.50
N GLU A 51 -2.74 11.12 -21.21
CA GLU A 51 -3.86 10.30 -21.65
C GLU A 51 -5.19 10.86 -21.13
N ASP A 52 -6.24 10.63 -21.92
CA ASP A 52 -7.61 11.04 -21.55
C ASP A 52 -8.11 10.30 -20.31
N SER A 53 -8.75 11.03 -19.40
CA SER A 53 -9.22 10.48 -18.13
C SER A 53 -10.27 9.38 -18.29
N GLU A 54 -11.15 9.50 -19.29
CA GLU A 54 -12.16 8.46 -19.56
C GLU A 54 -11.50 7.16 -19.98
N LYS A 55 -10.46 7.26 -20.83
CA LYS A 55 -9.68 6.10 -21.25
C LYS A 55 -8.91 5.49 -20.07
N ILE A 56 -8.30 6.30 -19.20
CA ILE A 56 -7.62 5.80 -18.00
C ILE A 56 -8.60 5.01 -17.11
N CYS A 57 -9.83 5.50 -16.91
CA CYS A 57 -10.85 4.79 -16.15
C CYS A 57 -11.18 3.44 -16.80
N GLN A 58 -11.43 3.42 -18.11
CA GLN A 58 -11.77 2.20 -18.85
C GLN A 58 -10.64 1.16 -18.82
N GLU A 59 -9.39 1.59 -19.02
CA GLU A 59 -8.22 0.71 -18.96
C GLU A 59 -8.00 0.16 -17.54
N ALA A 60 -8.24 0.98 -16.50
CA ALA A 60 -8.12 0.53 -15.12
C ALA A 60 -9.20 -0.51 -14.76
N GLU A 61 -10.46 -0.28 -15.16
CA GLU A 61 -11.55 -1.24 -14.94
C GLU A 61 -11.29 -2.57 -15.68
N ALA A 62 -10.87 -2.50 -16.95
CA ALA A 62 -10.49 -3.68 -17.74
C ALA A 62 -9.29 -4.42 -17.13
N TYR A 63 -8.32 -3.68 -16.60
CA TYR A 63 -7.16 -4.24 -15.91
C TYR A 63 -7.58 -5.12 -14.71
N PHE A 64 -8.50 -4.65 -13.86
CA PHE A 64 -8.98 -5.42 -12.72
C PHE A 64 -9.79 -6.64 -13.15
N GLU A 65 -10.64 -6.50 -14.18
CA GLU A 65 -11.41 -7.62 -14.73
C GLU A 65 -10.50 -8.74 -15.29
N GLU A 66 -9.38 -8.37 -15.92
CA GLU A 66 -8.43 -9.32 -16.47
C GLU A 66 -7.53 -9.97 -15.41
N ASN A 67 -7.01 -9.18 -14.46
CA ASN A 67 -5.97 -9.63 -13.54
C ASN A 67 -6.50 -10.18 -12.21
N VAL A 68 -7.66 -9.70 -11.74
CA VAL A 68 -8.27 -10.12 -10.46
C VAL A 68 -9.80 -10.17 -10.56
N PRO A 69 -10.36 -11.02 -11.43
CA PRO A 69 -11.81 -11.12 -11.60
C PRO A 69 -12.56 -11.50 -10.31
N GLU A 70 -11.86 -12.08 -9.33
CA GLU A 70 -12.43 -12.45 -8.03
C GLU A 70 -12.85 -11.25 -7.17
N LEU A 71 -12.32 -10.06 -7.43
CA LEU A 71 -12.79 -8.83 -6.77
C LEU A 71 -14.21 -8.42 -7.21
N GLY A 72 -14.71 -9.04 -8.29
CA GLY A 72 -15.93 -8.56 -8.93
C GLY A 72 -15.74 -7.20 -9.60
N PRO A 73 -16.80 -6.45 -9.87
CA PRO A 73 -16.72 -5.16 -10.53
C PRO A 73 -15.95 -4.14 -9.68
N VAL A 74 -14.82 -3.69 -10.18
CA VAL A 74 -14.11 -2.52 -9.65
C VAL A 74 -14.49 -1.32 -10.51
N THR A 75 -14.91 -0.23 -9.89
CA THR A 75 -15.28 1.00 -10.60
C THR A 75 -14.22 2.07 -10.41
N VAL A 76 -13.83 2.70 -11.51
CA VAL A 76 -12.86 3.78 -11.48
C VAL A 76 -13.49 5.08 -12.00
N THR A 77 -13.37 6.15 -11.22
CA THR A 77 -13.94 7.45 -11.59
C THR A 77 -12.95 8.57 -11.35
N GLU A 78 -12.88 9.52 -12.27
CA GLU A 78 -12.10 10.74 -12.09
C GLU A 78 -12.72 11.64 -11.01
N LYS A 79 -11.87 12.22 -10.16
CA LYS A 79 -12.21 13.17 -9.11
C LYS A 79 -11.20 14.31 -9.14
N THR A 80 -11.57 15.45 -9.67
CA THR A 80 -10.78 16.70 -9.73
C THR A 80 -9.32 16.51 -10.19
N ASP A 81 -8.47 15.94 -9.34
CA ASP A 81 -7.02 15.78 -9.53
C ASP A 81 -6.52 14.34 -9.36
N ARG A 82 -7.41 13.38 -9.12
CA ARG A 82 -7.09 11.99 -8.85
C ARG A 82 -8.18 11.04 -9.31
N PHE A 83 -7.86 9.75 -9.34
CA PHE A 83 -8.80 8.68 -9.66
C PHE A 83 -9.26 7.98 -8.39
N CYS A 84 -10.56 7.76 -8.28
CA CYS A 84 -11.17 6.97 -7.20
C CYS A 84 -11.39 5.54 -7.71
N VAL A 85 -10.67 4.60 -7.14
CA VAL A 85 -10.88 3.16 -7.33
C VAL A 85 -11.84 2.69 -6.24
N PHE A 86 -13.00 2.20 -6.64
CA PHE A 86 -13.99 1.66 -5.71
C PHE A 86 -14.01 0.13 -5.78
N VAL A 87 -13.70 -0.50 -4.67
CA VAL A 87 -13.83 -1.95 -4.45
C VAL A 87 -15.16 -2.21 -3.75
N SER A 88 -15.99 -3.04 -4.36
CA SER A 88 -17.32 -3.36 -3.87
C SER A 88 -17.29 -4.10 -2.52
N PRO A 89 -18.41 -4.16 -1.77
CA PRO A 89 -18.49 -4.99 -0.56
C PRO A 89 -18.10 -6.45 -0.81
N GLU A 90 -18.52 -7.01 -1.94
CA GLU A 90 -18.19 -8.39 -2.34
C GLU A 90 -16.69 -8.57 -2.57
N GLY A 91 -16.04 -7.60 -3.22
CA GLY A 91 -14.58 -7.59 -3.39
C GLY A 91 -13.84 -7.47 -2.07
N CYS A 92 -14.34 -6.63 -1.17
CA CYS A 92 -13.81 -6.50 0.19
C CYS A 92 -13.95 -7.80 1.00
N ASP A 93 -15.08 -8.49 0.87
CA ASP A 93 -15.30 -9.81 1.48
C ASP A 93 -14.35 -10.88 0.94
N TYR A 94 -14.12 -10.88 -0.38
CA TYR A 94 -13.12 -11.76 -0.99
C TYR A 94 -11.73 -11.52 -0.38
N ILE A 95 -11.28 -10.26 -0.36
CA ILE A 95 -9.97 -9.90 0.23
C ILE A 95 -9.89 -10.33 1.69
N ASN A 96 -10.97 -10.11 2.46
CA ASN A 96 -10.97 -10.48 3.87
C ASN A 96 -10.78 -11.99 4.10
N ARG A 97 -11.44 -12.83 3.30
CA ARG A 97 -11.45 -14.29 3.47
C ARG A 97 -10.25 -14.99 2.84
N GLU A 98 -9.85 -14.55 1.65
CA GLU A 98 -8.90 -15.31 0.83
C GLU A 98 -7.47 -14.74 0.90
N ILE A 99 -7.31 -13.45 1.24
CA ILE A 99 -6.00 -12.83 1.30
C ILE A 99 -5.51 -12.79 2.75
N PRO A 100 -4.39 -13.45 3.08
CA PRO A 100 -3.82 -13.39 4.42
C PRO A 100 -3.22 -12.00 4.69
N VAL A 101 -3.22 -11.61 5.96
CA VAL A 101 -2.41 -10.46 6.41
C VAL A 101 -0.94 -10.83 6.28
N SER A 102 -0.09 -9.91 5.81
CA SER A 102 1.34 -10.17 5.81
C SER A 102 1.86 -10.32 7.25
N GLU A 103 2.80 -11.24 7.44
CA GLU A 103 3.39 -11.51 8.76
C GLU A 103 3.98 -10.22 9.36
N PHE A 104 4.66 -9.44 8.51
CA PHE A 104 5.23 -8.17 8.92
C PHE A 104 4.17 -7.19 9.42
N LEU A 105 3.13 -6.94 8.63
CA LEU A 105 2.08 -5.99 8.98
C LEU A 105 1.34 -6.39 10.26
N GLU A 106 1.04 -7.67 10.42
CA GLU A 106 0.37 -8.16 11.65
C GLU A 106 1.20 -7.89 12.91
N GLY A 107 2.49 -8.18 12.86
CA GLY A 107 3.41 -7.93 13.99
C GLY A 107 3.63 -6.44 14.21
N PHE A 108 3.80 -5.67 13.14
CA PHE A 108 3.99 -4.22 13.21
C PHE A 108 2.81 -3.52 13.87
N LEU A 109 1.58 -3.85 13.47
CA LEU A 109 0.37 -3.29 14.09
C LEU A 109 0.23 -3.64 15.59
N LYS A 110 0.73 -4.79 16.02
CA LYS A 110 0.79 -5.15 17.45
C LYS A 110 1.80 -4.28 18.20
N VAL A 111 2.97 -4.04 17.61
CA VAL A 111 4.02 -3.22 18.23
C VAL A 111 3.63 -1.74 18.28
N LEU A 112 2.97 -1.21 17.25
CA LEU A 112 2.46 0.17 17.27
C LEU A 112 1.53 0.47 18.46
N LYS A 113 0.79 -0.51 18.94
CA LYS A 113 -0.08 -0.35 20.13
C LYS A 113 0.70 -0.06 21.41
N THR A 114 1.99 -0.36 21.45
CA THR A 114 2.85 -0.04 22.62
C THR A 114 3.15 1.45 22.72
N GLN A 115 2.99 2.19 21.63
CA GLN A 115 3.34 3.62 21.54
C GLN A 115 4.78 3.90 21.97
N ASP A 116 5.71 3.03 21.55
CA ASP A 116 7.13 3.08 21.90
C ASP A 116 7.97 2.91 20.62
N MET A 117 8.60 4.00 20.18
CA MET A 117 9.42 4.02 18.97
C MET A 117 10.63 3.08 19.04
N GLN A 118 11.17 2.83 20.25
CA GLN A 118 12.27 1.87 20.41
C GLN A 118 11.79 0.44 20.10
N GLN A 119 10.57 0.09 20.53
CA GLN A 119 9.99 -1.21 20.22
C GLN A 119 9.64 -1.33 18.73
N VAL A 120 9.22 -0.25 18.08
CA VAL A 120 9.01 -0.22 16.63
C VAL A 120 10.31 -0.54 15.90
N ARG A 121 11.40 0.17 16.20
CA ARG A 121 12.73 -0.10 15.59
C ARG A 121 13.22 -1.51 15.87
N ALA A 122 13.10 -1.97 17.11
CA ALA A 122 13.51 -3.32 17.49
C ALA A 122 12.73 -4.40 16.72
N TYR A 123 11.45 -4.16 16.42
CA TYR A 123 10.64 -5.06 15.60
C TYR A 123 11.15 -5.13 14.17
N PHE A 124 11.42 -3.97 13.53
CA PHE A 124 12.01 -3.94 12.18
C PHE A 124 13.34 -4.70 12.12
N GLU A 125 14.23 -4.45 13.08
CA GLU A 125 15.53 -5.12 13.16
C GLU A 125 15.40 -6.65 13.34
N ALA A 126 14.51 -7.07 14.23
CA ALA A 126 14.25 -8.49 14.48
C ALA A 126 13.69 -9.19 13.25
N PHE A 127 12.73 -8.55 12.56
CA PHE A 127 12.14 -9.07 11.32
C PHE A 127 13.18 -9.14 10.20
N ALA A 128 13.96 -8.09 10.00
CA ALA A 128 15.03 -8.06 9.01
C ALA A 128 16.04 -9.21 9.24
N LYS A 129 16.46 -9.40 10.49
CA LYS A 129 17.39 -10.47 10.86
C LYS A 129 16.81 -11.86 10.59
N ALA A 130 15.52 -12.06 10.89
CA ALA A 130 14.84 -13.35 10.67
C ALA A 130 14.75 -13.70 9.17
N HIS A 131 14.66 -12.70 8.31
CA HIS A 131 14.51 -12.84 6.85
C HIS A 131 15.80 -12.60 6.07
N GLY A 132 16.94 -12.41 6.75
CA GLY A 132 18.26 -12.27 6.10
C GLY A 132 18.46 -10.95 5.34
N THR A 133 17.71 -9.93 5.69
CA THR A 133 17.81 -8.57 5.12
C THR A 133 18.30 -7.56 6.16
N THR A 134 18.35 -6.29 5.80
CA THR A 134 18.71 -5.17 6.70
C THR A 134 17.65 -4.09 6.66
N VAL A 135 17.50 -3.36 7.76
CA VAL A 135 16.65 -2.17 7.82
C VAL A 135 17.36 -0.99 7.18
N CYS A 136 16.62 -0.24 6.35
CA CYS A 136 16.98 1.08 5.89
C CYS A 136 16.17 2.10 6.68
N GLU A 137 16.83 3.09 7.23
CA GLU A 137 16.23 4.17 8.01
C GLU A 137 16.66 5.51 7.41
N GLU A 138 15.69 6.36 7.10
CA GLU A 138 15.87 7.71 6.57
C GLU A 138 15.00 8.68 7.36
N ASP A 139 15.53 9.84 7.70
CA ASP A 139 14.75 10.90 8.33
C ASP A 139 13.93 11.64 7.26
N ASP A 140 12.64 11.78 7.48
CA ASP A 140 11.79 12.64 6.67
C ASP A 140 11.90 14.08 7.19
N GLU A 141 12.66 14.91 6.48
CA GLU A 141 12.91 16.30 6.87
C GLU A 141 11.64 17.17 6.76
N GLU A 142 10.67 16.81 5.94
CA GLU A 142 9.46 17.58 5.69
C GLU A 142 8.36 17.29 6.72
N ASP A 143 8.14 16.02 7.03
CA ASP A 143 7.03 15.59 7.90
C ASP A 143 7.45 15.18 9.33
N LEU A 144 8.73 15.35 9.69
CA LEU A 144 9.28 15.02 11.03
C LEU A 144 9.08 13.54 11.41
N GLY A 145 8.98 12.67 10.43
CA GLY A 145 8.87 11.23 10.59
C GLY A 145 10.19 10.51 10.36
N THR A 146 10.19 9.22 10.62
CA THR A 146 11.28 8.31 10.26
C THR A 146 10.76 7.31 9.24
N VAL A 147 11.38 7.26 8.07
CA VAL A 147 11.06 6.27 7.04
C VAL A 147 11.84 5.00 7.29
N LEU A 148 11.14 3.92 7.57
CA LEU A 148 11.68 2.59 7.79
C LEU A 148 11.31 1.68 6.62
N SER A 149 12.28 0.93 6.12
CA SER A 149 12.06 -0.05 5.06
C SER A 149 13.09 -1.19 5.14
N PHE A 150 12.95 -2.18 4.26
CA PHE A 150 13.93 -3.24 4.14
C PHE A 150 14.72 -3.09 2.84
N ALA A 151 16.00 -3.46 2.88
CA ALA A 151 16.86 -3.44 1.69
C ALA A 151 16.37 -4.44 0.63
N ASP A 152 15.85 -5.58 1.08
CA ASP A 152 15.22 -6.59 0.21
C ASP A 152 13.71 -6.34 0.11
N LYS A 153 13.27 -5.93 -1.08
CA LYS A 153 11.86 -5.61 -1.37
C LYS A 153 10.99 -6.85 -1.55
N ASP A 154 11.57 -8.01 -1.77
CA ASP A 154 10.84 -9.28 -1.80
C ASP A 154 10.37 -9.71 -0.39
N VAL A 155 11.06 -9.22 0.66
CA VAL A 155 10.67 -9.44 2.06
C VAL A 155 9.48 -8.57 2.45
N GLU A 156 9.55 -7.27 2.14
CA GLU A 156 8.46 -6.30 2.36
C GLU A 156 8.63 -5.13 1.37
N PRO A 157 7.73 -4.96 0.41
CA PRO A 157 7.92 -3.99 -0.67
C PRO A 157 7.65 -2.54 -0.25
N TYR A 158 7.00 -2.34 0.89
CA TYR A 158 6.57 -1.02 1.33
C TYR A 158 7.62 -0.29 2.16
N LEU A 159 7.49 1.04 2.17
CA LEU A 159 8.15 1.95 3.08
C LEU A 159 7.13 2.41 4.14
N TYR A 160 7.60 2.65 5.34
CA TYR A 160 6.77 3.04 6.49
C TYR A 160 7.30 4.35 7.06
N CYS A 161 6.63 5.46 6.77
CA CYS A 161 6.91 6.71 7.45
C CYS A 161 6.23 6.69 8.83
N VAL A 162 7.01 6.58 9.88
CA VAL A 162 6.53 6.50 11.25
C VAL A 162 6.73 7.86 11.91
N THR A 163 5.65 8.44 12.39
CA THR A 163 5.65 9.74 13.08
C THR A 163 5.37 9.52 14.56
N ASP A 164 6.21 10.12 15.41
CA ASP A 164 6.06 10.12 16.88
C ASP A 164 5.84 11.56 17.33
N ASP A 165 4.60 11.90 17.67
CA ASP A 165 4.20 13.25 18.05
C ASP A 165 3.33 13.26 19.33
N GLN A 166 2.80 14.44 19.69
CA GLN A 166 1.96 14.62 20.87
C GLN A 166 0.67 13.78 20.88
N PHE A 167 0.26 13.23 19.74
CA PHE A 167 -0.93 12.40 19.58
C PHE A 167 -0.60 10.90 19.61
N GLY A 168 0.69 10.56 19.65
CA GLY A 168 1.20 9.20 19.69
C GLY A 168 1.93 8.79 18.41
N ILE A 169 2.22 7.50 18.31
CA ILE A 169 2.93 6.94 17.16
C ILE A 169 1.91 6.52 16.11
N THR A 170 2.04 7.12 14.92
CA THR A 170 1.26 6.78 13.73
C THR A 170 2.18 6.40 12.58
N TYR A 171 1.63 5.91 11.47
CA TYR A 171 2.41 5.62 10.28
C TYR A 171 1.62 5.83 9.00
N HIS A 172 2.35 6.11 7.94
CA HIS A 172 1.89 6.02 6.56
C HIS A 172 2.71 4.98 5.82
N ARG A 173 2.02 4.14 5.04
CA ARG A 173 2.65 3.13 4.19
C ARG A 173 2.54 3.55 2.74
N PHE A 174 3.63 3.46 2.00
CA PHE A 174 3.70 3.81 0.58
C PHE A 174 4.71 2.92 -0.15
N THR A 175 4.68 2.96 -1.47
CA THR A 175 5.67 2.30 -2.31
C THR A 175 6.80 3.26 -2.64
N LYS A 176 7.93 2.74 -3.12
CA LYS A 176 9.03 3.59 -3.56
C LYS A 176 8.61 4.50 -4.72
N ASP A 177 7.77 3.99 -5.61
CA ASP A 177 7.30 4.75 -6.78
C ASP A 177 6.37 5.90 -6.37
N ASP A 178 5.61 5.76 -5.26
CA ASP A 178 4.79 6.84 -4.71
C ASP A 178 5.65 7.94 -4.09
N PHE A 179 6.80 7.58 -3.51
CA PHE A 179 7.72 8.53 -2.88
C PHE A 179 8.53 9.35 -3.89
N ASP A 180 8.92 8.75 -5.00
CA ASP A 180 9.68 9.44 -6.05
C ASP A 180 8.81 10.42 -6.88
N THR A 181 7.50 10.50 -6.60
CA THR A 181 6.52 11.34 -7.35
C THR A 181 5.96 12.53 -6.55
N ILE A 182 6.45 12.76 -5.30
CA ILE A 182 6.05 13.92 -4.46
C ILE A 182 6.98 15.10 -4.67
#